data_1960a80643e36541eec8ba706cd7a2c5
#
_entry.id   1960a80643e36541eec8ba706cd7a2c5
#
_cell.length_a   1.000
_cell.length_b   1.000
_cell.length_c   1.000
_cell.angle_alpha   90.00
_cell.angle_beta   90.00
_cell.angle_gamma   90.00
#
_symmetry.space_group_name_H-M   'P 1'
#
loop_
_entity.id
_entity.type
_entity.pdbx_description
1 polymer ?
#
loop_
_entity_poly.entity_id
_entity_poly.type
_entity_poly.pdbx_seq_one_letter_code
_entity_poly.pdbx_strand_id
1 'polypeptide(L)'
;KEKGIITYKQEIEKLIGYKISFYTILSERNFSKITDMLGGLRVFIPAPIDVLTETGDRCLLPSGAVNLDGDKIYSYLNLNIPDEPYLDVQDRLQNITNAFFSSFHEKKSIIFKKNRIFYKYYDLMNVNLDKKNALKLYDLISDMNSESIIRQTVTGPSRVVDGQLLLFPLNNGEFIKEAVRQTTNLLVSSGEILASRIYVLEIQNGTSVQGLAHNTSILFQNASYDVLSAINADRSDYEETIVIDHIGNKEKEKMVGDFIRCSNIQE
;
A
#
# COMPACT_ATOMS: atom_id res chain seq x y z
N LYS A 1 -5.97 -10.37 -25.94
CA LYS A 1 -5.23 -10.03 -24.68
C LYS A 1 -4.80 -8.55 -24.65
N GLU A 2 -4.16 -7.99 -25.70
CA GLU A 2 -3.72 -6.59 -25.70
C GLU A 2 -4.86 -5.58 -25.54
N LYS A 3 -6.01 -5.78 -26.21
CA LYS A 3 -7.19 -4.89 -26.04
C LYS A 3 -7.67 -4.81 -24.59
N GLY A 4 -7.65 -5.93 -23.85
CA GLY A 4 -8.06 -5.96 -22.45
C GLY A 4 -7.12 -5.16 -21.54
N ILE A 5 -5.80 -5.24 -21.79
CA ILE A 5 -4.79 -4.49 -21.02
C ILE A 5 -4.96 -2.97 -21.23
N ILE A 6 -5.14 -2.55 -22.48
CA ILE A 6 -5.33 -1.13 -22.81
C ILE A 6 -6.60 -0.59 -22.15
N THR A 7 -7.71 -1.34 -22.23
CA THR A 7 -8.97 -0.94 -21.58
C THR A 7 -8.82 -0.86 -20.06
N TYR A 8 -8.20 -1.85 -19.43
CA TYR A 8 -7.96 -1.86 -17.99
C TYR A 8 -7.08 -0.67 -17.55
N LYS A 9 -5.99 -0.40 -18.28
CA LYS A 9 -5.13 0.77 -18.07
C LYS A 9 -5.94 2.07 -18.15
N GLN A 10 -6.79 2.22 -19.17
CA GLN A 10 -7.62 3.42 -19.36
C GLN A 10 -8.61 3.64 -18.20
N GLU A 11 -9.20 2.57 -17.67
CA GLU A 11 -10.10 2.68 -16.51
C GLU A 11 -9.34 3.08 -15.23
N ILE A 12 -8.13 2.53 -15.02
CA ILE A 12 -7.28 2.98 -13.92
C ILE A 12 -6.90 4.45 -14.09
N GLU A 13 -6.48 4.88 -15.29
CA GLU A 13 -6.13 6.28 -15.58
C GLU A 13 -7.29 7.24 -15.29
N LYS A 14 -8.53 6.84 -15.61
CA LYS A 14 -9.73 7.61 -15.26
C LYS A 14 -9.93 7.70 -13.74
N LEU A 15 -9.69 6.58 -13.03
CA LEU A 15 -9.88 6.50 -11.59
C LEU A 15 -8.86 7.35 -10.82
N ILE A 16 -7.58 7.32 -11.22
CA ILE A 16 -6.50 8.04 -10.53
C ILE A 16 -6.28 9.47 -11.06
N GLY A 17 -6.82 9.82 -12.24
CA GLY A 17 -6.68 11.13 -12.86
C GLY A 17 -5.31 11.39 -13.52
N TYR A 18 -4.46 10.37 -13.65
CA TYR A 18 -3.12 10.46 -14.25
C TYR A 18 -2.93 9.45 -15.37
N LYS A 19 -2.12 9.81 -16.36
CA LYS A 19 -1.72 8.88 -17.43
C LYS A 19 -0.62 7.94 -16.95
N ILE A 20 -0.79 6.66 -17.22
CA ILE A 20 0.20 5.62 -16.95
C ILE A 20 1.10 5.48 -18.18
N SER A 21 2.30 6.04 -18.13
CA SER A 21 3.25 5.98 -19.24
C SER A 21 3.96 4.62 -19.31
N PHE A 22 4.23 4.02 -18.17
CA PHE A 22 4.95 2.74 -18.05
C PHE A 22 4.12 1.75 -17.24
N TYR A 23 4.11 0.52 -17.70
CA TYR A 23 3.45 -0.57 -16.97
C TYR A 23 4.19 -1.88 -17.15
N THR A 24 4.04 -2.73 -16.16
CA THR A 24 4.53 -4.10 -16.16
C THR A 24 3.37 -5.03 -15.82
N ILE A 25 3.23 -6.08 -16.62
CA ILE A 25 2.27 -7.14 -16.36
C ILE A 25 3.06 -8.40 -16.04
N LEU A 26 2.73 -8.98 -14.92
CA LEU A 26 3.41 -10.15 -14.40
C LEU A 26 2.35 -11.20 -14.09
N SER A 27 2.51 -12.41 -14.63
CA SER A 27 1.68 -13.54 -14.21
C SER A 27 2.17 -14.04 -12.86
N GLU A 28 1.30 -14.60 -12.06
CA GLU A 28 1.63 -15.19 -10.75
C GLU A 28 2.76 -16.22 -10.84
N ARG A 29 2.74 -17.08 -11.87
CA ARG A 29 3.82 -18.04 -12.12
C ARG A 29 5.16 -17.38 -12.42
N ASN A 30 5.17 -16.26 -13.13
CA ASN A 30 6.40 -15.53 -13.39
C ASN A 30 6.84 -14.73 -12.16
N PHE A 31 5.90 -14.26 -11.35
CA PHE A 31 6.20 -13.66 -10.06
C PHE A 31 6.86 -14.65 -9.11
N SER A 32 6.33 -15.89 -9.03
CA SER A 32 6.96 -17.00 -8.31
C SER A 32 8.41 -17.22 -8.73
N LYS A 33 8.68 -17.30 -10.05
CA LYS A 33 10.05 -17.45 -10.56
C LYS A 33 10.97 -16.28 -10.23
N ILE A 34 10.44 -15.05 -10.30
CA ILE A 34 11.20 -13.85 -9.90
C ILE A 34 11.49 -13.89 -8.40
N THR A 35 10.54 -14.33 -7.58
CA THR A 35 10.74 -14.54 -6.15
C THR A 35 11.90 -15.50 -5.87
N ASP A 36 11.96 -16.64 -6.56
CA ASP A 36 13.09 -17.57 -6.44
C ASP A 36 14.41 -16.94 -6.87
N MET A 37 14.41 -16.18 -7.95
CA MET A 37 15.61 -15.48 -8.42
C MET A 37 16.10 -14.42 -7.43
N LEU A 38 15.20 -13.83 -6.64
CA LEU A 38 15.49 -12.91 -5.53
C LEU A 38 15.96 -13.64 -4.25
N GLY A 39 15.79 -14.96 -4.18
CA GLY A 39 16.10 -15.76 -2.98
C GLY A 39 14.99 -15.78 -1.94
N GLY A 40 13.75 -15.52 -2.38
CA GLY A 40 12.56 -15.43 -1.55
C GLY A 40 12.18 -13.98 -1.22
N LEU A 41 10.96 -13.84 -0.68
CA LEU A 41 10.44 -12.57 -0.14
C LEU A 41 10.22 -12.70 1.36
N ARG A 42 10.74 -11.77 2.12
CA ARG A 42 10.51 -11.71 3.58
C ARG A 42 9.20 -11.00 3.86
N VAL A 43 8.16 -11.77 4.16
CA VAL A 43 6.80 -11.29 4.41
C VAL A 43 6.46 -11.44 5.88
N PHE A 44 5.80 -10.44 6.47
CA PHE A 44 5.25 -10.54 7.82
C PHE A 44 3.85 -11.14 7.75
N ILE A 45 3.64 -12.25 8.47
CA ILE A 45 2.37 -12.98 8.58
C ILE A 45 1.81 -12.73 9.98
N PRO A 46 0.68 -11.99 10.13
CA PRO A 46 0.17 -11.59 11.44
C PRO A 46 -0.27 -12.76 12.32
N ALA A 47 -0.91 -13.76 11.72
CA ALA A 47 -1.40 -14.95 12.39
C ALA A 47 -0.99 -16.20 11.61
N PRO A 48 -0.79 -17.37 12.27
CA PRO A 48 -0.43 -18.58 11.57
C PRO A 48 -1.56 -18.99 10.61
N ILE A 49 -1.17 -19.44 9.42
CA ILE A 49 -2.07 -19.90 8.36
C ILE A 49 -1.97 -21.41 8.26
N ASP A 50 -3.11 -22.09 8.33
CA ASP A 50 -3.23 -23.54 8.15
C ASP A 50 -4.53 -23.81 7.37
N VAL A 51 -4.42 -23.78 6.04
CA VAL A 51 -5.57 -23.94 5.14
C VAL A 51 -5.22 -24.89 4.00
N LEU A 52 -6.26 -25.47 3.39
CA LEU A 52 -6.11 -26.20 2.14
C LEU A 52 -6.24 -25.23 0.98
N THR A 53 -5.33 -25.34 0.02
CA THR A 53 -5.41 -24.61 -1.25
C THR A 53 -6.53 -25.16 -2.13
N GLU A 54 -6.91 -24.47 -3.18
CA GLU A 54 -7.88 -24.96 -4.16
C GLU A 54 -7.45 -26.29 -4.82
N THR A 55 -6.15 -26.55 -4.88
CA THR A 55 -5.59 -27.82 -5.39
C THR A 55 -5.61 -28.95 -4.37
N GLY A 56 -6.03 -28.69 -3.12
CA GLY A 56 -6.05 -29.65 -2.04
C GLY A 56 -4.73 -29.79 -1.28
N ASP A 57 -3.72 -29.01 -1.62
CA ASP A 57 -2.45 -28.98 -0.90
C ASP A 57 -2.60 -28.17 0.40
N ARG A 58 -1.94 -28.62 1.47
CA ARG A 58 -1.95 -27.88 2.73
C ARG A 58 -0.95 -26.73 2.71
N CYS A 59 -1.44 -25.52 2.87
CA CYS A 59 -0.61 -24.34 3.09
C CYS A 59 -0.46 -24.08 4.58
N LEU A 60 0.74 -24.29 5.10
CA LEU A 60 1.07 -24.08 6.51
C LEU A 60 2.16 -23.00 6.59
N LEU A 61 1.82 -21.84 7.15
CA LEU A 61 2.74 -20.75 7.35
C LEU A 61 2.69 -20.27 8.81
N PRO A 62 3.85 -20.15 9.50
CA PRO A 62 3.88 -19.62 10.85
C PRO A 62 3.65 -18.10 10.86
N SER A 63 3.22 -17.57 12.00
CA SER A 63 3.20 -16.11 12.21
C SER A 63 4.62 -15.54 12.32
N GLY A 64 4.74 -14.22 12.08
CA GLY A 64 5.99 -13.47 12.13
C GLY A 64 6.63 -13.25 10.77
N ALA A 65 7.90 -12.88 10.75
CA ALA A 65 8.65 -12.64 9.51
C ALA A 65 9.12 -13.95 8.89
N VAL A 66 8.49 -14.33 7.78
CA VAL A 66 8.75 -15.60 7.07
C VAL A 66 9.35 -15.30 5.70
N ASN A 67 10.38 -16.05 5.31
CA ASN A 67 10.90 -15.99 3.95
C ASN A 67 10.11 -16.96 3.07
N LEU A 68 9.36 -16.42 2.11
CA LEU A 68 8.55 -17.18 1.17
C LEU A 68 9.32 -17.36 -0.15
N ASP A 69 9.59 -18.59 -0.53
CA ASP A 69 10.08 -18.97 -1.86
C ASP A 69 8.95 -18.83 -2.92
N GLY A 70 9.27 -19.11 -4.18
CA GLY A 70 8.33 -18.94 -5.27
C GLY A 70 7.07 -19.78 -5.14
N ASP A 71 7.16 -21.00 -4.66
CA ASP A 71 5.99 -21.89 -4.47
C ASP A 71 5.12 -21.40 -3.32
N LYS A 72 5.74 -21.01 -2.21
CA LYS A 72 5.01 -20.45 -1.07
C LYS A 72 4.35 -19.11 -1.38
N ILE A 73 5.03 -18.22 -2.13
CA ILE A 73 4.45 -16.96 -2.53
C ILE A 73 3.28 -17.16 -3.50
N TYR A 74 3.38 -18.14 -4.41
CA TYR A 74 2.28 -18.51 -5.29
C TYR A 74 1.06 -19.00 -4.49
N SER A 75 1.29 -19.89 -3.54
CA SER A 75 0.24 -20.37 -2.64
C SER A 75 -0.35 -19.25 -1.79
N TYR A 76 0.49 -18.37 -1.24
CA TYR A 76 0.07 -17.25 -0.40
C TYR A 76 -0.74 -16.19 -1.15
N LEU A 77 -0.44 -15.95 -2.43
CA LEU A 77 -1.24 -15.08 -3.31
C LEU A 77 -2.64 -15.65 -3.57
N ASN A 78 -2.74 -16.96 -3.70
CA ASN A 78 -3.96 -17.70 -4.07
C ASN A 78 -4.66 -18.31 -2.86
N LEU A 79 -4.36 -17.86 -1.63
CA LEU A 79 -5.06 -18.32 -0.45
C LEU A 79 -6.53 -17.91 -0.49
N ASN A 80 -7.40 -18.87 -0.29
CA ASN A 80 -8.81 -18.64 0.00
C ASN A 80 -9.07 -19.00 1.46
N ILE A 81 -9.01 -18.00 2.33
CA ILE A 81 -9.29 -18.18 3.75
C ILE A 81 -10.79 -17.92 3.96
N PRO A 82 -11.56 -18.91 4.44
CA PRO A 82 -12.97 -18.70 4.70
C PRO A 82 -13.20 -17.50 5.62
N ASP A 83 -14.18 -16.67 5.26
CA ASP A 83 -14.58 -15.49 6.03
C ASP A 83 -13.48 -14.43 6.24
N GLU A 84 -12.40 -14.48 5.44
CA GLU A 84 -11.34 -13.46 5.48
C GLU A 84 -11.92 -12.08 5.08
N PRO A 85 -11.76 -11.05 5.93
CA PRO A 85 -12.19 -9.70 5.58
C PRO A 85 -11.47 -9.20 4.32
N TYR A 86 -12.16 -8.44 3.49
CA TYR A 86 -11.58 -7.86 2.26
C TYR A 86 -10.32 -7.01 2.54
N LEU A 87 -10.30 -6.31 3.66
CA LEU A 87 -9.14 -5.49 4.07
C LEU A 87 -7.91 -6.36 4.36
N ASP A 88 -8.08 -7.53 4.96
CA ASP A 88 -6.97 -8.44 5.27
C ASP A 88 -6.35 -9.00 3.98
N VAL A 89 -7.19 -9.29 2.96
CA VAL A 89 -6.70 -9.66 1.62
C VAL A 89 -5.87 -8.53 1.00
N GLN A 90 -6.34 -7.28 1.12
CA GLN A 90 -5.62 -6.12 0.60
C GLN A 90 -4.29 -5.91 1.32
N ASP A 91 -4.27 -6.02 2.65
CA ASP A 91 -3.05 -5.91 3.45
C ASP A 91 -2.05 -7.02 3.12
N ARG A 92 -2.53 -8.24 2.89
CA ARG A 92 -1.69 -9.36 2.43
C ARG A 92 -1.00 -9.06 1.11
N LEU A 93 -1.74 -8.57 0.11
CA LEU A 93 -1.20 -8.20 -1.20
C LEU A 93 -0.22 -7.02 -1.10
N GLN A 94 -0.51 -6.05 -0.24
CA GLN A 94 0.40 -4.93 0.01
C GLN A 94 1.70 -5.38 0.69
N ASN A 95 1.63 -6.28 1.67
CA ASN A 95 2.81 -6.83 2.34
C ASN A 95 3.72 -7.58 1.36
N ILE A 96 3.14 -8.36 0.44
CA ILE A 96 3.89 -9.01 -0.64
C ILE A 96 4.55 -7.96 -1.55
N THR A 97 3.83 -6.91 -1.93
CA THR A 97 4.35 -5.85 -2.79
C THR A 97 5.53 -5.13 -2.13
N ASN A 98 5.41 -4.78 -0.85
CA ASN A 98 6.50 -4.16 -0.10
C ASN A 98 7.71 -5.09 0.02
N ALA A 99 7.48 -6.37 0.35
CA ALA A 99 8.55 -7.36 0.43
C ALA A 99 9.28 -7.53 -0.92
N PHE A 100 8.54 -7.46 -2.03
CA PHE A 100 9.12 -7.49 -3.37
C PHE A 100 10.05 -6.29 -3.62
N PHE A 101 9.57 -5.06 -3.36
CA PHE A 101 10.41 -3.86 -3.55
C PHE A 101 11.61 -3.85 -2.61
N SER A 102 11.46 -4.26 -1.35
CA SER A 102 12.58 -4.40 -0.41
C SER A 102 13.63 -5.38 -0.91
N SER A 103 13.21 -6.58 -1.33
CA SER A 103 14.14 -7.59 -1.87
C SER A 103 14.79 -7.14 -3.17
N PHE A 104 14.07 -6.41 -4.02
CA PHE A 104 14.60 -5.86 -5.26
C PHE A 104 15.67 -4.79 -4.98
N HIS A 105 15.43 -3.91 -4.01
CA HIS A 105 16.38 -2.90 -3.54
C HIS A 105 17.64 -3.57 -2.95
N GLU A 106 17.49 -4.53 -2.03
CA GLU A 106 18.61 -5.25 -1.42
C GLU A 106 19.49 -5.97 -2.46
N LYS A 107 18.87 -6.50 -3.52
CA LYS A 107 19.58 -7.23 -4.60
C LYS A 107 20.02 -6.35 -5.75
N LYS A 108 19.83 -5.03 -5.68
CA LYS A 108 20.18 -4.06 -6.73
C LYS A 108 21.57 -4.29 -7.26
N SER A 109 22.57 -4.37 -6.40
CA SER A 109 23.98 -4.55 -6.77
C SER A 109 24.26 -5.83 -7.57
N ILE A 110 23.43 -6.86 -7.39
CA ILE A 110 23.53 -8.14 -8.12
C ILE A 110 22.77 -8.05 -9.44
N ILE A 111 21.53 -7.57 -9.40
CA ILE A 111 20.62 -7.52 -10.55
C ILE A 111 21.19 -6.64 -11.65
N PHE A 112 21.69 -5.44 -11.29
CA PHE A 112 22.17 -4.44 -12.24
C PHE A 112 23.68 -4.48 -12.48
N LYS A 113 24.43 -5.37 -11.81
CA LYS A 113 25.87 -5.54 -12.04
C LYS A 113 26.23 -5.85 -13.50
N LYS A 114 25.38 -6.62 -14.17
CA LYS A 114 25.48 -6.95 -15.60
C LYS A 114 24.09 -6.92 -16.23
N ASN A 115 23.93 -6.22 -17.34
CA ASN A 115 22.66 -6.12 -18.07
C ASN A 115 22.00 -7.49 -18.33
N ARG A 116 22.84 -8.54 -18.56
CA ARG A 116 22.36 -9.91 -18.80
C ARG A 116 21.60 -10.49 -17.61
N ILE A 117 21.91 -10.07 -16.38
CA ILE A 117 21.22 -10.54 -15.18
C ILE A 117 19.82 -9.93 -15.17
N PHE A 118 19.71 -8.61 -15.31
CA PHE A 118 18.43 -7.91 -15.42
C PHE A 118 17.56 -8.44 -16.55
N TYR A 119 18.15 -8.75 -17.72
CA TYR A 119 17.36 -9.24 -18.85
C TYR A 119 16.68 -10.59 -18.58
N LYS A 120 17.18 -11.41 -17.66
CA LYS A 120 16.47 -12.63 -17.22
C LYS A 120 15.18 -12.30 -16.46
N TYR A 121 15.18 -11.24 -15.65
CA TYR A 121 13.98 -10.73 -15.01
C TYR A 121 13.01 -10.13 -16.04
N TYR A 122 13.55 -9.31 -16.95
CA TYR A 122 12.77 -8.69 -18.02
C TYR A 122 12.03 -9.72 -18.89
N ASP A 123 12.68 -10.83 -19.24
CA ASP A 123 12.08 -11.88 -20.07
C ASP A 123 10.90 -12.60 -19.38
N LEU A 124 10.74 -12.46 -18.07
CA LEU A 124 9.58 -12.95 -17.30
C LEU A 124 8.45 -11.92 -17.19
N MET A 125 8.68 -10.67 -17.58
CA MET A 125 7.74 -9.55 -17.46
C MET A 125 7.22 -9.15 -18.84
N ASN A 126 5.98 -8.68 -18.89
CA ASN A 126 5.44 -7.99 -20.06
C ASN A 126 5.47 -6.48 -19.78
N VAL A 127 6.45 -5.81 -20.34
CA VAL A 127 6.74 -4.39 -20.10
C VAL A 127 6.52 -3.62 -21.41
N ASN A 128 5.92 -2.45 -21.35
CA ASN A 128 5.75 -1.58 -22.53
C ASN A 128 6.99 -0.75 -22.91
N LEU A 129 8.15 -1.14 -22.41
CA LEU A 129 9.45 -0.54 -22.72
C LEU A 129 10.38 -1.60 -23.35
N ASP A 130 11.29 -1.17 -24.20
CA ASP A 130 12.39 -2.01 -24.65
C ASP A 130 13.37 -2.32 -23.50
N LYS A 131 14.19 -3.36 -23.66
CA LYS A 131 15.12 -3.86 -22.63
C LYS A 131 16.04 -2.79 -22.07
N LYS A 132 16.52 -1.86 -22.91
CA LYS A 132 17.47 -0.82 -22.50
C LYS A 132 16.81 0.26 -21.67
N ASN A 133 15.61 0.69 -22.06
CA ASN A 133 14.85 1.69 -21.31
C ASN A 133 14.24 1.10 -20.03
N ALA A 134 13.80 -0.16 -20.09
CA ALA A 134 13.38 -0.90 -18.91
C ALA A 134 14.52 -1.03 -17.89
N LEU A 135 15.73 -1.40 -18.31
CA LEU A 135 16.91 -1.47 -17.42
C LEU A 135 17.10 -0.16 -16.64
N LYS A 136 17.07 0.99 -17.35
CA LYS A 136 17.24 2.30 -16.69
C LYS A 136 16.12 2.63 -15.70
N LEU A 137 14.87 2.36 -16.09
CA LEU A 137 13.71 2.62 -15.22
C LEU A 137 13.76 1.76 -13.95
N TYR A 138 14.04 0.46 -14.10
CA TYR A 138 14.08 -0.45 -12.96
C TYR A 138 15.29 -0.21 -12.06
N ASP A 139 16.42 0.25 -12.61
CA ASP A 139 17.57 0.69 -11.81
C ASP A 139 17.19 1.89 -10.93
N LEU A 140 16.47 2.88 -11.47
CA LEU A 140 15.93 4.00 -10.70
C LEU A 140 14.91 3.55 -9.65
N ILE A 141 13.97 2.68 -10.01
CA ILE A 141 12.96 2.15 -9.08
C ILE A 141 13.64 1.37 -7.94
N SER A 142 14.73 0.67 -8.22
CA SER A 142 15.47 -0.09 -7.21
C SER A 142 16.18 0.79 -6.16
N ASP A 143 16.31 2.10 -6.40
CA ASP A 143 16.78 3.06 -5.40
C ASP A 143 15.68 3.51 -4.43
N MET A 144 14.42 3.26 -4.77
CA MET A 144 13.30 3.62 -3.90
C MET A 144 13.29 2.70 -2.67
N ASN A 145 13.23 3.31 -1.49
CA ASN A 145 12.98 2.57 -0.27
C ASN A 145 11.50 2.14 -0.22
N SER A 146 11.24 0.90 0.15
CA SER A 146 9.86 0.40 0.35
C SER A 146 9.07 1.22 1.37
N GLU A 147 9.74 1.85 2.34
CA GLU A 147 9.15 2.78 3.31
C GLU A 147 8.65 4.09 2.67
N SER A 148 9.14 4.43 1.48
CA SER A 148 8.71 5.61 0.71
C SER A 148 7.47 5.35 -0.14
N ILE A 149 6.93 4.13 -0.15
CA ILE A 149 5.74 3.78 -0.92
C ILE A 149 4.51 4.30 -0.21
N ILE A 150 3.83 5.26 -0.84
CA ILE A 150 2.57 5.80 -0.33
C ILE A 150 1.43 4.91 -0.81
N ARG A 151 0.61 4.49 0.13
CA ARG A 151 -0.56 3.67 -0.14
C ARG A 151 -1.80 4.54 -0.21
N GLN A 152 -2.66 4.25 -1.17
CA GLN A 152 -3.99 4.82 -1.28
C GLN A 152 -4.99 3.68 -1.39
N THR A 153 -5.94 3.63 -0.47
CA THR A 153 -6.98 2.59 -0.49
C THR A 153 -8.25 3.13 -1.13
N VAL A 154 -8.77 2.38 -2.09
CA VAL A 154 -10.07 2.68 -2.68
C VAL A 154 -11.15 2.27 -1.69
N THR A 155 -11.94 3.23 -1.21
CA THR A 155 -13.04 2.99 -0.29
C THR A 155 -14.39 3.23 -0.96
N GLY A 156 -15.39 2.47 -0.54
CA GLY A 156 -16.75 2.60 -1.06
C GLY A 156 -17.65 1.43 -0.65
N PRO A 157 -18.95 1.53 -0.90
CA PRO A 157 -19.86 0.42 -0.65
C PRO A 157 -19.59 -0.74 -1.61
N SER A 158 -19.62 -1.95 -1.07
CA SER A 158 -19.57 -3.17 -1.87
C SER A 158 -20.99 -3.63 -2.21
N ARG A 159 -21.19 -4.09 -3.46
CA ARG A 159 -22.47 -4.62 -3.95
C ARG A 159 -22.22 -5.89 -4.75
N VAL A 160 -23.15 -6.83 -4.67
CA VAL A 160 -23.11 -8.02 -5.52
C VAL A 160 -23.73 -7.69 -6.88
N VAL A 161 -22.94 -7.85 -7.95
CA VAL A 161 -23.36 -7.68 -9.34
C VAL A 161 -22.98 -8.95 -10.10
N ASP A 162 -23.95 -9.60 -10.72
CA ASP A 162 -23.77 -10.87 -11.45
C ASP A 162 -23.02 -11.95 -10.64
N GLY A 163 -23.31 -12.03 -9.30
CA GLY A 163 -22.69 -12.98 -8.39
C GLY A 163 -21.29 -12.61 -7.92
N GLN A 164 -20.76 -11.47 -8.33
CA GLN A 164 -19.45 -10.97 -7.90
C GLN A 164 -19.62 -9.79 -6.94
N LEU A 165 -18.85 -9.80 -5.84
CA LEU A 165 -18.78 -8.66 -4.94
C LEU A 165 -17.90 -7.58 -5.54
N LEU A 166 -18.48 -6.45 -5.91
CA LEU A 166 -17.80 -5.31 -6.50
C LEU A 166 -17.81 -4.12 -5.54
N LEU A 167 -16.68 -3.43 -5.44
CA LEU A 167 -16.55 -2.18 -4.69
C LEU A 167 -16.85 -1.01 -5.62
N PHE A 168 -17.73 -0.12 -5.16
CA PHE A 168 -18.11 1.11 -5.88
C PHE A 168 -17.42 2.29 -5.20
N PRO A 169 -16.41 2.91 -5.85
CA PRO A 169 -15.68 4.02 -5.25
C PRO A 169 -16.60 5.18 -4.84
N LEU A 170 -16.38 5.76 -3.67
CA LEU A 170 -17.11 6.93 -3.21
C LEU A 170 -16.98 8.09 -4.19
N ASN A 171 -18.09 8.83 -4.41
CA ASN A 171 -18.17 9.93 -5.37
C ASN A 171 -17.58 9.61 -6.75
N ASN A 172 -17.86 8.41 -7.27
CA ASN A 172 -17.36 7.94 -8.57
C ASN A 172 -15.82 8.04 -8.71
N GLY A 173 -15.08 7.91 -7.61
CA GLY A 173 -13.61 7.94 -7.59
C GLY A 173 -13.01 9.35 -7.48
N GLU A 174 -13.78 10.42 -7.34
CA GLU A 174 -13.22 11.77 -7.22
C GLU A 174 -12.33 11.93 -5.98
N PHE A 175 -12.64 11.26 -4.86
CA PHE A 175 -11.78 11.25 -3.69
C PHE A 175 -10.42 10.60 -3.97
N ILE A 176 -10.39 9.54 -4.78
CA ILE A 176 -9.13 8.88 -5.16
C ILE A 176 -8.28 9.81 -6.01
N LYS A 177 -8.89 10.48 -7.00
CA LYS A 177 -8.18 11.45 -7.85
C LYS A 177 -7.56 12.56 -7.02
N GLU A 178 -8.33 13.09 -6.08
CA GLU A 178 -7.86 14.16 -5.21
C GLU A 178 -6.73 13.69 -4.28
N ALA A 179 -6.85 12.50 -3.67
CA ALA A 179 -5.82 11.92 -2.85
C ALA A 179 -4.52 11.67 -3.64
N VAL A 180 -4.63 11.12 -4.86
CA VAL A 180 -3.47 10.92 -5.74
C VAL A 180 -2.85 12.24 -6.15
N ARG A 181 -3.66 13.26 -6.48
CA ARG A 181 -3.18 14.61 -6.84
C ARG A 181 -2.42 15.26 -5.70
N GLN A 182 -2.97 15.21 -4.49
CA GLN A 182 -2.32 15.77 -3.28
C GLN A 182 -1.01 15.04 -2.99
N THR A 183 -1.03 13.72 -3.01
CA THR A 183 0.18 12.90 -2.81
C THR A 183 1.25 13.21 -3.84
N THR A 184 0.88 13.32 -5.12
CA THR A 184 1.82 13.66 -6.19
C THR A 184 2.41 15.05 -6.00
N ASN A 185 1.59 16.05 -5.65
CA ASN A 185 2.06 17.40 -5.39
C ASN A 185 3.02 17.45 -4.19
N LEU A 186 2.72 16.69 -3.13
CA LEU A 186 3.62 16.57 -1.98
C LEU A 186 4.96 15.95 -2.37
N LEU A 187 4.96 14.90 -3.19
CA LEU A 187 6.20 14.25 -3.66
C LEU A 187 7.05 15.16 -4.56
N VAL A 188 6.40 15.98 -5.39
CA VAL A 188 7.11 16.90 -6.31
C VAL A 188 7.64 18.13 -5.59
N SER A 189 6.91 18.66 -4.60
CA SER A 189 7.26 19.90 -3.91
C SER A 189 8.34 19.74 -2.85
N SER A 190 8.74 18.54 -2.47
CA SER A 190 9.68 18.39 -1.35
C SER A 190 10.44 17.08 -1.37
N GLY A 191 11.65 17.11 -1.89
CA GLY A 191 12.67 16.11 -1.50
C GLY A 191 12.97 16.13 0.01
N GLU A 192 12.57 17.16 0.74
CA GLU A 192 12.70 17.32 2.19
C GLU A 192 11.53 16.70 2.98
N ILE A 193 10.33 16.59 2.41
CA ILE A 193 9.14 16.04 3.10
C ILE A 193 9.20 14.52 3.24
N LEU A 194 9.94 13.80 2.41
CA LEU A 194 10.14 12.35 2.56
C LEU A 194 10.87 11.98 3.87
N ALA A 195 11.77 12.85 4.33
CA ALA A 195 12.46 12.69 5.62
C ALA A 195 11.58 13.02 6.83
N SER A 196 10.42 13.67 6.62
CA SER A 196 9.56 14.17 7.69
C SER A 196 8.32 13.29 7.96
N ARG A 197 8.26 12.07 7.45
CA ARG A 197 7.05 11.24 7.41
C ARG A 197 6.76 10.38 8.61
N ILE A 198 7.49 10.49 9.70
CA ILE A 198 7.16 9.74 10.92
C ILE A 198 6.33 10.64 11.84
N TYR A 199 5.10 10.96 11.42
CA TYR A 199 4.10 11.48 12.35
C TYR A 199 3.07 10.40 12.56
N VAL A 200 3.14 9.79 13.71
CA VAL A 200 2.18 8.82 14.16
C VAL A 200 1.17 9.55 15.04
N LEU A 201 -0.07 9.54 14.64
CA LEU A 201 -1.15 10.15 15.38
C LEU A 201 -1.79 9.13 16.32
N GLU A 202 -2.05 9.54 17.54
CA GLU A 202 -3.00 8.90 18.40
C GLU A 202 -4.28 9.75 18.45
N ILE A 203 -5.42 9.14 18.19
CA ILE A 203 -6.71 9.84 18.17
C ILE A 203 -7.54 9.37 19.35
N GLN A 204 -7.88 10.31 20.21
CA GLN A 204 -8.68 10.04 21.39
C GLN A 204 -10.01 10.73 21.31
N ASN A 205 -11.09 9.98 21.54
CA ASN A 205 -12.44 10.52 21.64
C ASN A 205 -12.72 10.97 23.07
N GLY A 206 -12.67 12.27 23.30
CA GLY A 206 -13.00 12.91 24.57
C GLY A 206 -14.47 13.33 24.68
N THR A 207 -15.37 12.73 23.92
CA THR A 207 -16.81 13.04 23.92
C THR A 207 -17.66 11.78 24.14
N SER A 208 -18.95 11.95 24.31
CA SER A 208 -19.92 10.85 24.40
C SER A 208 -20.35 10.29 23.02
N VAL A 209 -19.85 10.86 21.91
CA VAL A 209 -20.21 10.44 20.55
C VAL A 209 -19.53 9.13 20.22
N GLN A 210 -20.32 8.08 20.02
CA GLN A 210 -19.76 6.76 19.67
C GLN A 210 -19.10 6.75 18.29
N GLY A 211 -17.95 6.09 18.21
CA GLY A 211 -17.21 5.91 16.96
C GLY A 211 -16.49 7.15 16.44
N LEU A 212 -16.47 8.26 17.18
CA LEU A 212 -15.85 9.52 16.73
C LEU A 212 -14.35 9.33 16.46
N ALA A 213 -13.58 8.71 17.36
CA ALA A 213 -12.16 8.45 17.17
C ALA A 213 -11.92 7.56 15.94
N HIS A 214 -12.70 6.50 15.75
CA HIS A 214 -12.58 5.61 14.61
C HIS A 214 -12.86 6.34 13.29
N ASN A 215 -13.96 7.11 13.21
CA ASN A 215 -14.27 7.86 12.00
C ASN A 215 -13.20 8.92 11.69
N THR A 216 -12.68 9.58 12.72
CA THR A 216 -11.59 10.54 12.59
C THR A 216 -10.29 9.85 12.13
N SER A 217 -10.00 8.64 12.63
CA SER A 217 -8.82 7.89 12.18
C SER A 217 -8.88 7.57 10.68
N ILE A 218 -10.05 7.19 10.19
CA ILE A 218 -10.25 6.96 8.74
C ILE A 218 -9.99 8.23 7.94
N LEU A 219 -10.42 9.40 8.42
CA LEU A 219 -10.14 10.68 7.75
C LEU A 219 -8.65 10.97 7.67
N PHE A 220 -7.91 10.78 8.76
CA PHE A 220 -6.46 10.99 8.78
C PHE A 220 -5.71 9.97 7.93
N GLN A 221 -6.09 8.68 8.00
CA GLN A 221 -5.50 7.63 7.17
C GLN A 221 -5.72 7.90 5.67
N ASN A 222 -6.92 8.37 5.30
CA ASN A 222 -7.23 8.78 3.92
C ASN A 222 -6.40 10.00 3.46
N ALA A 223 -5.94 10.82 4.40
CA ALA A 223 -5.02 11.93 4.15
C ALA A 223 -3.54 11.55 4.29
N SER A 224 -3.23 10.25 4.32
CA SER A 224 -1.87 9.69 4.41
C SER A 224 -1.13 9.96 5.72
N TYR A 225 -1.86 10.15 6.82
CA TYR A 225 -1.28 10.14 8.15
C TYR A 225 -1.24 8.70 8.69
N ASP A 226 -0.17 8.35 9.40
CA ASP A 226 -0.13 7.12 10.17
C ASP A 226 -0.90 7.31 11.48
N VAL A 227 -1.87 6.42 11.72
CA VAL A 227 -2.66 6.43 12.97
C VAL A 227 -2.33 5.19 13.78
N LEU A 228 -1.67 5.39 14.93
CA LEU A 228 -1.26 4.33 15.84
C LEU A 228 -2.47 3.72 16.55
N SER A 229 -3.36 4.58 17.02
CA SER A 229 -4.53 4.14 17.78
C SER A 229 -5.68 5.12 17.64
N ALA A 230 -6.92 4.61 17.75
CA ALA A 230 -8.14 5.37 17.80
C ALA A 230 -8.99 4.83 18.98
N ILE A 231 -8.90 5.49 20.12
CA ILE A 231 -9.45 5.02 21.41
C ILE A 231 -10.32 6.09 22.05
N ASN A 232 -10.97 5.76 23.15
CA ASN A 232 -11.62 6.77 23.98
C ASN A 232 -10.57 7.42 24.90
N ALA A 233 -10.73 8.72 25.14
CA ALA A 233 -9.96 9.44 26.16
C ALA A 233 -10.32 8.97 27.57
N ASP A 234 -9.53 9.38 28.55
CA ASP A 234 -9.76 9.14 29.96
C ASP A 234 -11.05 9.79 30.48
N ARG A 235 -11.50 10.85 29.79
CA ARG A 235 -12.74 11.60 30.10
C ARG A 235 -13.55 11.80 28.83
N SER A 236 -14.86 12.02 28.97
CA SER A 236 -15.80 12.23 27.85
C SER A 236 -16.49 13.59 27.87
N ASP A 237 -15.92 14.56 28.58
CA ASP A 237 -16.46 15.90 28.80
C ASP A 237 -15.54 17.01 28.27
N TYR A 238 -14.71 16.69 27.29
CA TYR A 238 -13.91 17.70 26.60
C TYR A 238 -14.82 18.56 25.71
N GLU A 239 -14.75 19.88 25.91
CA GLU A 239 -15.59 20.84 25.18
C GLU A 239 -15.01 21.19 23.80
N GLU A 240 -13.69 21.08 23.63
CA GLU A 240 -12.96 21.45 22.41
C GLU A 240 -12.00 20.35 22.00
N THR A 241 -11.71 20.29 20.70
CA THR A 241 -10.64 19.47 20.16
C THR A 241 -9.28 20.10 20.50
N ILE A 242 -8.34 19.27 20.93
CA ILE A 242 -6.97 19.66 21.26
C ILE A 242 -6.01 18.84 20.40
N VAL A 243 -5.03 19.49 19.82
CA VAL A 243 -3.87 18.83 19.20
C VAL A 243 -2.71 18.95 20.17
N ILE A 244 -2.14 17.82 20.56
CA ILE A 244 -1.00 17.76 21.48
C ILE A 244 0.21 17.26 20.70
N ASP A 245 1.27 18.07 20.65
CA ASP A 245 2.53 17.69 20.03
C ASP A 245 3.52 17.19 21.09
N HIS A 246 3.84 15.88 21.03
CA HIS A 246 4.83 15.27 21.92
C HIS A 246 6.26 15.33 21.38
N ILE A 247 6.47 15.88 20.18
CA ILE A 247 7.77 15.87 19.48
C ILE A 247 8.35 17.31 19.39
N GLY A 248 7.51 18.34 19.51
CA GLY A 248 7.91 19.75 19.47
C GLY A 248 8.13 20.27 18.04
N ASN A 249 7.34 19.78 17.05
CA ASN A 249 7.44 20.25 15.68
C ASN A 249 6.28 21.18 15.29
N LYS A 250 6.47 22.49 15.51
CA LYS A 250 5.45 23.55 15.27
C LYS A 250 4.85 23.59 13.88
N GLU A 251 5.58 23.18 12.86
CA GLU A 251 5.06 23.18 11.49
C GLU A 251 4.05 22.04 11.30
N LYS A 252 4.30 20.92 11.91
CA LYS A 252 3.47 19.71 11.77
C LYS A 252 2.26 19.73 12.67
N GLU A 253 2.40 20.20 13.90
CA GLU A 253 1.25 20.44 14.78
C GLU A 253 0.22 21.34 14.09
N LYS A 254 0.72 22.41 13.43
CA LYS A 254 -0.13 23.31 12.66
C LYS A 254 -0.77 22.62 11.46
N MET A 255 -0.06 21.77 10.73
CA MET A 255 -0.64 20.99 9.62
C MET A 255 -1.77 20.08 10.08
N VAL A 256 -1.59 19.39 11.21
CA VAL A 256 -2.64 18.55 11.82
C VAL A 256 -3.82 19.42 12.27
N GLY A 257 -3.55 20.52 12.96
CA GLY A 257 -4.55 21.48 13.41
C GLY A 257 -5.37 22.06 12.24
N ASP A 258 -4.69 22.52 11.18
CA ASP A 258 -5.33 23.08 9.99
C ASP A 258 -6.21 22.02 9.27
N PHE A 259 -5.78 20.76 9.23
CA PHE A 259 -6.54 19.67 8.61
C PHE A 259 -7.91 19.46 9.27
N ILE A 260 -7.97 19.49 10.61
CA ILE A 260 -9.21 19.35 11.38
C ILE A 260 -9.82 20.69 11.80
N ARG A 261 -9.25 21.81 11.32
CA ARG A 261 -9.65 23.17 11.70
C ARG A 261 -9.61 23.42 13.21
N CYS A 262 -8.62 22.87 13.87
CA CYS A 262 -8.36 23.05 15.29
C CYS A 262 -7.24 24.10 15.49
N SER A 263 -7.53 25.14 16.26
CA SER A 263 -6.55 26.16 16.65
C SER A 263 -5.98 25.97 18.06
N ASN A 264 -6.54 25.01 18.83
CA ASN A 264 -6.09 24.68 20.17
C ASN A 264 -4.98 23.64 20.10
N ILE A 265 -3.74 24.14 20.05
CA ILE A 265 -2.52 23.33 19.93
C ILE A 265 -1.74 23.48 21.22
N GLN A 266 -1.29 22.35 21.79
CA GLN A 266 -0.53 22.27 23.05
C GLN A 266 0.72 21.43 22.85
N GLU A 267 1.82 21.84 23.51
CA GLU A 267 3.09 21.09 23.60
C GLU A 267 3.16 20.29 24.89
#